data_15f4c2e70fa755b5cb18b807a39ab11b
#
_entry.id   15f4c2e70fa755b5cb18b807a39ab11b
#
_cell.length_a   1.000
_cell.length_b   1.000
_cell.length_c   1.000
_cell.angle_alpha   90.00
_cell.angle_beta   90.00
_cell.angle_gamma   90.00
#
_symmetry.space_group_name_H-M   'P 1'
#
loop_
_entity.id
_entity.type
_entity.pdbx_description
1 polymer ?
#
loop_
_entity_poly.entity_id
_entity_poly.type
_entity_poly.pdbx_seq_one_letter_code
_entity_poly.pdbx_strand_id
1 'polypeptide(L)'
;MNRYFALCACAILGVATGSIGAQSPAAAQSAQSATAPAPPVGDQNRQYLFAPTGEQMPYRIYVPTSWDGESALPIVLFLHGAGANERTYLDQADGLVRMLAEQHGYIVVSPLGFRPLGAYGNPLRLPAVFGESAAAAAQRAAVTPARRRELALSELEVMTVLELVTERYGADRARTFLAGHSMGSGGAWHLAARYPERWRAVAPMSGPFVDAATYPFERIRDLPIFMTEGTGAEPSLSGSRALAEFMRNGDFRFEYLEVDGNHGSMVPMVWPRVFEFFDAVSADQPRNRP
;
A
#
# COMPACT_ATOMS: atom_id res chain seq x y z
N MET A 1 46.10 -18.05 -42.42
CA MET A 1 47.41 -17.70 -42.99
C MET A 1 48.02 -16.59 -42.13
N ASN A 2 49.24 -16.87 -41.66
CA ASN A 2 50.26 -15.99 -41.05
C ASN A 2 49.88 -15.21 -39.76
N ARG A 3 50.36 -15.61 -38.54
CA ARG A 3 51.73 -15.75 -37.96
C ARG A 3 52.58 -14.46 -38.03
N TYR A 4 52.96 -13.97 -36.84
CA TYR A 4 54.33 -13.73 -36.31
C TYR A 4 54.17 -13.17 -34.87
N PHE A 5 54.62 -13.75 -33.83
CA PHE A 5 55.87 -14.06 -33.10
C PHE A 5 56.95 -12.95 -33.14
N ALA A 6 57.37 -12.51 -31.95
CA ALA A 6 58.73 -12.24 -31.43
C ALA A 6 58.62 -11.69 -30.02
N LEU A 7 59.10 -12.24 -29.05
CA LEU A 7 60.25 -12.74 -28.30
C LEU A 7 61.37 -11.71 -27.97
N CYS A 8 61.78 -11.78 -26.68
CA CYS A 8 63.08 -11.43 -26.06
C CYS A 8 63.23 -9.98 -25.54
N ALA A 9 63.81 -9.65 -24.38
CA ALA A 9 64.93 -10.32 -23.68
C ALA A 9 64.97 -9.91 -22.18
N CYS A 10 65.60 -10.78 -21.42
CA CYS A 10 66.04 -10.67 -19.99
C CYS A 10 67.10 -9.58 -19.77
N ALA A 11 67.13 -8.97 -18.58
CA ALA A 11 68.37 -8.55 -17.93
C ALA A 11 68.22 -8.71 -16.40
N ILE A 12 69.26 -9.27 -15.85
CA ILE A 12 69.46 -9.73 -14.50
C ILE A 12 70.32 -8.72 -13.71
N LEU A 13 70.15 -8.73 -12.39
CA LEU A 13 71.04 -8.35 -11.27
C LEU A 13 70.96 -6.97 -10.65
N GLY A 14 70.71 -7.05 -9.32
CA GLY A 14 71.02 -6.04 -8.33
C GLY A 14 70.52 -6.45 -6.94
N VAL A 15 71.32 -7.27 -6.22
CA VAL A 15 71.04 -7.62 -4.81
C VAL A 15 71.48 -6.45 -3.93
N ALA A 16 70.56 -5.88 -3.14
CA ALA A 16 70.86 -5.00 -2.02
C ALA A 16 70.16 -5.53 -0.78
N THR A 17 70.97 -6.02 0.17
CA THR A 17 70.56 -6.43 1.52
C THR A 17 70.21 -5.19 2.36
N GLY A 18 68.93 -5.00 2.64
CA GLY A 18 68.45 -3.98 3.57
C GLY A 18 67.65 -4.61 4.72
N SER A 19 68.06 -4.31 5.91
CA SER A 19 67.60 -4.82 7.22
C SER A 19 66.08 -4.69 7.39
N ILE A 20 65.43 -5.79 7.79
CA ILE A 20 64.01 -5.84 8.09
C ILE A 20 63.77 -5.30 9.52
N GLY A 21 63.32 -4.06 9.60
CA GLY A 21 62.68 -3.53 10.82
C GLY A 21 61.25 -4.10 10.93
N ALA A 22 61.02 -4.92 11.93
CA ALA A 22 59.67 -5.40 12.26
C ALA A 22 58.79 -4.21 12.73
N GLN A 23 57.91 -3.73 11.87
CA GLN A 23 56.81 -2.86 12.31
C GLN A 23 55.63 -3.74 12.75
N SER A 24 55.26 -3.59 14.05
CA SER A 24 54.02 -4.13 14.60
C SER A 24 52.81 -3.72 13.76
N PRO A 25 51.84 -4.62 13.52
CA PRO A 25 50.62 -4.26 12.84
C PRO A 25 49.84 -3.26 13.71
N ALA A 26 49.72 -2.04 13.20
CA ALA A 26 48.83 -1.03 13.75
C ALA A 26 47.42 -1.62 13.90
N ALA A 27 46.86 -1.43 15.11
CA ALA A 27 45.49 -1.81 15.43
C ALA A 27 44.53 -1.40 14.31
N ALA A 28 43.83 -2.38 13.75
CA ALA A 28 42.69 -2.15 12.92
C ALA A 28 41.68 -1.36 13.75
N GLN A 29 41.53 -0.08 13.45
CA GLN A 29 40.43 0.70 13.95
C GLN A 29 39.17 0.07 13.40
N SER A 30 38.41 -0.60 14.28
CA SER A 30 37.03 -1.00 14.02
C SER A 30 36.28 0.26 13.61
N ALA A 31 35.99 0.39 12.32
CA ALA A 31 35.03 1.38 11.82
C ALA A 31 33.71 1.08 12.55
N GLN A 32 33.40 1.88 13.57
CA GLN A 32 32.08 1.92 14.16
C GLN A 32 31.14 2.30 13.01
N SER A 33 30.38 1.32 12.56
CA SER A 33 29.25 1.55 11.67
C SER A 33 28.36 2.55 12.39
N ALA A 34 28.37 3.80 11.95
CA ALA A 34 27.45 4.80 12.44
C ALA A 34 26.04 4.28 12.08
N THR A 35 25.35 3.76 13.09
CA THR A 35 23.94 3.34 12.94
C THR A 35 23.18 4.54 12.42
N ALA A 36 22.54 4.39 11.27
CA ALA A 36 21.68 5.43 10.73
C ALA A 36 20.64 5.83 11.80
N PRO A 37 20.32 7.11 11.95
CA PRO A 37 19.36 7.55 12.96
C PRO A 37 18.04 6.81 12.76
N ALA A 38 17.42 6.39 13.87
CA ALA A 38 16.12 5.70 13.84
C ALA A 38 15.10 6.51 13.04
N PRO A 39 14.24 5.85 12.27
CA PRO A 39 13.19 6.55 11.52
C PRO A 39 12.28 7.32 12.48
N PRO A 40 11.82 8.54 12.11
CA PRO A 40 10.99 9.35 12.99
C PRO A 40 9.60 8.73 13.17
N VAL A 41 9.03 8.90 14.38
CA VAL A 41 7.68 8.50 14.76
C VAL A 41 6.69 9.67 14.65
N GLY A 42 5.40 9.40 14.90
CA GLY A 42 4.32 10.38 14.85
C GLY A 42 3.87 10.71 13.42
N ASP A 43 3.24 11.87 13.30
CA ASP A 43 2.62 12.36 12.07
C ASP A 43 3.62 13.08 11.16
N GLN A 44 3.73 12.65 9.91
CA GLN A 44 4.76 13.14 9.00
C GLN A 44 4.20 13.36 7.59
N ASN A 45 4.46 14.54 7.03
CA ASN A 45 4.33 14.81 5.60
C ASN A 45 5.67 14.50 4.92
N ARG A 46 5.64 13.62 3.93
CA ARG A 46 6.83 13.14 3.23
C ARG A 46 6.71 13.34 1.73
N GLN A 47 7.84 13.35 1.06
CA GLN A 47 7.94 13.34 -0.40
C GLN A 47 9.05 12.39 -0.83
N TYR A 48 8.92 11.85 -2.03
CA TYR A 48 9.94 11.02 -2.65
C TYR A 48 9.95 11.24 -4.17
N LEU A 49 11.06 10.95 -4.80
CA LEU A 49 11.19 11.03 -6.25
C LEU A 49 10.55 9.80 -6.89
N PHE A 50 9.44 10.00 -7.60
CA PHE A 50 8.77 8.95 -8.35
C PHE A 50 9.46 8.74 -9.70
N ALA A 51 10.36 7.78 -9.76
CA ALA A 51 11.24 7.54 -10.90
C ALA A 51 10.54 7.44 -12.27
N PRO A 52 9.32 6.86 -12.41
CA PRO A 52 8.64 6.75 -13.70
C PRO A 52 8.32 8.09 -14.38
N THR A 53 8.21 9.17 -13.60
CA THR A 53 7.89 10.51 -14.12
C THR A 53 8.92 11.58 -13.76
N GLY A 54 9.83 11.30 -12.82
CA GLY A 54 10.78 12.27 -12.28
C GLY A 54 10.14 13.33 -11.38
N GLU A 55 8.88 13.13 -10.96
CA GLU A 55 8.16 14.08 -10.11
C GLU A 55 8.38 13.77 -8.62
N GLN A 56 8.37 14.82 -7.78
CA GLN A 56 8.29 14.67 -6.32
C GLN A 56 6.84 14.35 -5.94
N MET A 57 6.62 13.15 -5.39
CA MET A 57 5.30 12.69 -4.99
C MET A 57 5.13 12.76 -3.48
N PRO A 58 4.05 13.41 -2.98
CA PRO A 58 3.78 13.47 -1.56
C PRO A 58 3.09 12.21 -1.07
N TYR A 59 3.37 11.85 0.17
CA TYR A 59 2.59 10.91 0.96
C TYR A 59 2.57 11.34 2.42
N ARG A 60 1.54 10.92 3.16
CA ARG A 60 1.49 11.13 4.59
C ARG A 60 1.58 9.81 5.32
N ILE A 61 2.27 9.81 6.46
CA ILE A 61 2.46 8.64 7.29
C ILE A 61 2.26 9.02 8.76
N TYR A 62 1.60 8.15 9.49
CA TYR A 62 1.59 8.13 10.93
C TYR A 62 2.28 6.86 11.43
N VAL A 63 3.26 7.03 12.32
CA VAL A 63 3.96 5.92 12.99
C VAL A 63 3.69 6.06 14.47
N PRO A 64 3.22 5.02 15.17
CA PRO A 64 2.97 5.08 16.62
C PRO A 64 4.17 5.67 17.38
N THR A 65 3.90 6.62 18.27
CA THR A 65 4.96 7.29 19.05
C THR A 65 5.57 6.35 20.10
N SER A 66 4.85 5.30 20.45
CA SER A 66 5.27 4.23 21.35
C SER A 66 6.18 3.18 20.67
N TRP A 67 6.42 3.28 19.36
CA TRP A 67 7.28 2.34 18.65
C TRP A 67 8.72 2.37 19.16
N ASP A 68 9.27 1.18 19.41
CA ASP A 68 10.63 0.99 19.95
C ASP A 68 11.77 1.14 18.92
N GLY A 69 11.43 1.35 17.63
CA GLY A 69 12.39 1.43 16.53
C GLY A 69 12.86 0.08 15.98
N GLU A 70 12.43 -1.05 16.54
CA GLU A 70 12.88 -2.39 16.20
C GLU A 70 11.74 -3.37 15.87
N SER A 71 10.64 -3.32 16.62
CA SER A 71 9.50 -4.22 16.43
C SER A 71 8.83 -4.00 15.07
N ALA A 72 8.58 -5.09 14.34
CA ALA A 72 7.87 -5.02 13.06
C ALA A 72 6.39 -4.69 13.30
N LEU A 73 5.98 -3.46 13.01
CA LEU A 73 4.60 -3.00 13.15
C LEU A 73 3.73 -3.41 11.96
N PRO A 74 2.43 -3.68 12.18
CA PRO A 74 1.47 -3.80 11.09
C PRO A 74 1.30 -2.46 10.36
N ILE A 75 0.96 -2.52 9.06
CA ILE A 75 0.81 -1.34 8.21
C ILE A 75 -0.55 -1.31 7.52
N VAL A 76 -1.21 -0.17 7.52
CA VAL A 76 -2.42 0.12 6.75
C VAL A 76 -2.08 1.08 5.62
N LEU A 77 -2.26 0.63 4.37
CA LEU A 77 -2.29 1.49 3.19
C LEU A 77 -3.69 2.05 3.05
N PHE A 78 -3.84 3.38 3.13
CA PHE A 78 -5.12 4.04 3.00
C PHE A 78 -5.23 4.84 1.70
N LEU A 79 -6.30 4.59 0.93
CA LEU A 79 -6.59 5.20 -0.35
C LEU A 79 -7.73 6.23 -0.23
N HIS A 80 -7.43 7.49 -0.54
CA HIS A 80 -8.40 8.58 -0.42
C HIS A 80 -9.46 8.60 -1.54
N GLY A 81 -10.56 9.33 -1.31
CA GLY A 81 -11.64 9.54 -2.28
C GLY A 81 -11.26 10.52 -3.39
N ALA A 82 -12.09 10.58 -4.45
CA ALA A 82 -11.88 11.47 -5.58
C ALA A 82 -11.78 12.95 -5.16
N GLY A 83 -10.76 13.65 -5.65
CA GLY A 83 -10.53 15.06 -5.33
C GLY A 83 -9.92 15.34 -3.96
N ALA A 84 -9.77 14.33 -3.10
CA ALA A 84 -9.00 14.40 -1.88
C ALA A 84 -7.50 14.20 -2.15
N ASN A 85 -6.69 14.13 -1.11
CA ASN A 85 -5.25 13.92 -1.20
C ASN A 85 -4.74 13.10 0.00
N GLU A 86 -3.44 12.91 0.08
CA GLU A 86 -2.73 12.15 1.12
C GLU A 86 -3.00 12.64 2.55
N ARG A 87 -3.46 13.88 2.72
CA ARG A 87 -3.68 14.51 4.04
C ARG A 87 -5.11 14.38 4.54
N THR A 88 -6.07 14.37 3.62
CA THR A 88 -7.49 14.60 3.91
C THR A 88 -8.04 13.74 5.05
N TYR A 89 -7.82 12.44 5.02
CA TYR A 89 -8.43 11.52 5.99
C TYR A 89 -7.64 11.40 7.30
N LEU A 90 -6.34 11.68 7.27
CA LEU A 90 -5.53 11.74 8.48
C LEU A 90 -5.82 13.02 9.28
N ASP A 91 -6.33 14.07 8.63
CA ASP A 91 -6.76 15.32 9.29
C ASP A 91 -8.25 15.29 9.70
N GLN A 92 -9.07 14.45 9.05
CA GLN A 92 -10.50 14.37 9.30
C GLN A 92 -10.83 13.98 10.75
N ALA A 93 -11.93 14.52 11.30
CA ALA A 93 -12.43 14.24 12.65
C ALA A 93 -11.32 14.38 13.71
N ASP A 94 -10.63 15.53 13.70
CA ASP A 94 -9.55 15.88 14.63
C ASP A 94 -8.40 14.86 14.67
N GLY A 95 -8.17 14.17 13.55
CA GLY A 95 -7.13 13.17 13.44
C GLY A 95 -7.49 11.80 14.01
N LEU A 96 -8.77 11.42 13.97
CA LEU A 96 -9.27 10.15 14.46
C LEU A 96 -8.42 8.95 13.97
N VAL A 97 -8.06 8.91 12.68
CA VAL A 97 -7.24 7.82 12.14
C VAL A 97 -5.88 7.74 12.81
N ARG A 98 -5.26 8.89 13.11
CA ARG A 98 -3.96 8.95 13.82
C ARG A 98 -4.09 8.47 15.27
N MET A 99 -5.17 8.85 15.96
CA MET A 99 -5.45 8.37 17.32
C MET A 99 -5.64 6.84 17.34
N LEU A 100 -6.41 6.31 16.40
CA LEU A 100 -6.62 4.87 16.28
C LEU A 100 -5.31 4.14 15.91
N ALA A 101 -4.51 4.69 15.01
CA ALA A 101 -3.20 4.15 14.65
C ALA A 101 -2.27 4.05 15.87
N GLU A 102 -2.24 5.09 16.74
CA GLU A 102 -1.51 5.06 18.01
C GLU A 102 -2.04 3.99 18.94
N GLN A 103 -3.37 3.97 19.15
CA GLN A 103 -4.03 3.06 20.10
C GLN A 103 -3.84 1.58 19.73
N HIS A 104 -3.92 1.25 18.44
CA HIS A 104 -3.86 -0.12 17.94
C HIS A 104 -2.43 -0.54 17.50
N GLY A 105 -1.47 0.39 17.48
CA GLY A 105 -0.08 0.10 17.13
C GLY A 105 0.16 -0.12 15.64
N TYR A 106 -0.56 0.59 14.75
CA TYR A 106 -0.42 0.46 13.30
C TYR A 106 0.34 1.65 12.70
N ILE A 107 1.21 1.38 11.74
CA ILE A 107 1.62 2.40 10.78
C ILE A 107 0.45 2.63 9.83
N VAL A 108 0.05 3.90 9.63
CA VAL A 108 -0.92 4.26 8.59
C VAL A 108 -0.22 5.11 7.55
N VAL A 109 -0.26 4.70 6.30
CA VAL A 109 0.32 5.44 5.18
C VAL A 109 -0.76 5.77 4.14
N SER A 110 -0.80 7.03 3.71
CA SER A 110 -1.73 7.56 2.70
C SER A 110 -0.92 8.21 1.57
N PRO A 111 -0.80 7.58 0.40
CA PRO A 111 -0.20 8.16 -0.80
C PRO A 111 -1.18 9.11 -1.51
N LEU A 112 -0.66 9.96 -2.40
CA LEU A 112 -1.49 10.79 -3.29
C LEU A 112 -2.19 9.96 -4.39
N GLY A 113 -1.65 8.81 -4.76
CA GLY A 113 -2.17 8.04 -5.88
C GLY A 113 -1.83 8.65 -7.24
N PHE A 114 -0.64 9.25 -7.38
CA PHE A 114 -0.10 9.96 -8.54
C PHE A 114 -0.85 11.27 -8.87
N ARG A 115 -2.19 11.26 -8.83
CA ARG A 115 -3.07 12.44 -9.03
C ARG A 115 -4.30 12.31 -8.14
N PRO A 116 -4.95 13.42 -7.74
CA PRO A 116 -6.16 13.38 -6.90
C PRO A 116 -7.33 12.59 -7.51
N LEU A 117 -7.28 12.30 -8.82
CA LEU A 117 -8.24 11.47 -9.54
C LEU A 117 -7.56 10.24 -10.17
N GLY A 118 -6.43 9.78 -9.65
CA GLY A 118 -5.63 8.68 -10.19
C GLY A 118 -6.34 7.32 -10.19
N ALA A 119 -7.24 7.10 -9.25
CA ALA A 119 -8.10 5.92 -9.12
C ALA A 119 -7.37 4.59 -8.94
N TYR A 120 -6.08 4.60 -8.59
CA TYR A 120 -5.33 3.44 -8.10
C TYR A 120 -5.37 2.21 -9.03
N GLY A 121 -5.49 2.45 -10.33
CA GLY A 121 -5.62 1.40 -11.35
C GLY A 121 -7.05 1.06 -11.76
N ASN A 122 -8.07 1.39 -10.95
CA ASN A 122 -9.46 1.09 -11.26
C ASN A 122 -10.07 2.11 -12.23
N PRO A 123 -10.54 1.71 -13.42
CA PRO A 123 -11.20 2.62 -14.34
C PRO A 123 -12.66 2.97 -13.97
N LEU A 124 -13.25 2.20 -13.03
CA LEU A 124 -14.65 2.35 -12.64
C LEU A 124 -14.84 3.52 -11.67
N ARG A 125 -15.98 4.18 -11.81
CA ARG A 125 -16.43 5.30 -10.97
C ARG A 125 -17.96 5.29 -10.86
N LEU A 126 -18.52 5.96 -9.87
CA LEU A 126 -19.95 6.13 -9.81
C LEU A 126 -20.49 6.78 -11.12
N PRO A 127 -21.66 6.35 -11.65
CA PRO A 127 -22.60 5.43 -11.03
C PRO A 127 -22.38 3.93 -11.32
N ALA A 128 -21.25 3.49 -11.92
CA ALA A 128 -21.01 2.08 -12.17
C ALA A 128 -20.79 1.32 -10.83
N VAL A 129 -21.86 0.77 -10.30
CA VAL A 129 -21.89 -0.01 -9.07
C VAL A 129 -22.07 -1.51 -9.35
N PHE A 130 -21.92 -2.35 -8.36
CA PHE A 130 -22.14 -3.80 -8.50
C PHE A 130 -23.54 -4.10 -9.06
N GLY A 131 -23.60 -4.97 -10.07
CA GLY A 131 -24.84 -5.29 -10.81
C GLY A 131 -25.09 -4.42 -12.04
N GLU A 132 -24.41 -3.30 -12.22
CA GLU A 132 -24.52 -2.41 -13.38
C GLU A 132 -23.46 -2.70 -14.46
N SER A 133 -23.36 -3.95 -14.93
CA SER A 133 -22.29 -4.40 -15.84
C SER A 133 -22.23 -3.63 -17.16
N ALA A 134 -23.35 -3.15 -17.66
CA ALA A 134 -23.37 -2.33 -18.89
C ALA A 134 -22.69 -0.97 -18.67
N ALA A 135 -22.96 -0.30 -17.55
CA ALA A 135 -22.31 0.96 -17.19
C ALA A 135 -20.81 0.75 -16.93
N ALA A 136 -20.43 -0.32 -16.24
CA ALA A 136 -19.03 -0.67 -16.01
C ALA A 136 -18.29 -0.98 -17.32
N ALA A 137 -18.90 -1.72 -18.24
CA ALA A 137 -18.34 -2.00 -19.57
C ALA A 137 -18.14 -0.72 -20.39
N ALA A 138 -19.11 0.19 -20.38
CA ALA A 138 -19.01 1.48 -21.05
C ALA A 138 -17.88 2.35 -20.48
N GLN A 139 -17.71 2.38 -19.16
CA GLN A 139 -16.60 3.11 -18.53
C GLN A 139 -15.24 2.52 -18.91
N ARG A 140 -15.07 1.20 -18.92
CA ARG A 140 -13.84 0.57 -19.39
C ARG A 140 -13.55 0.85 -20.86
N ALA A 141 -14.56 0.78 -21.71
CA ALA A 141 -14.42 1.08 -23.15
C ALA A 141 -14.03 2.54 -23.41
N ALA A 142 -14.47 3.48 -22.56
CA ALA A 142 -14.15 4.89 -22.65
C ALA A 142 -12.73 5.26 -22.18
N VAL A 143 -11.93 4.31 -21.66
CA VAL A 143 -10.56 4.57 -21.17
C VAL A 143 -9.61 4.86 -22.33
N THR A 144 -9.23 6.13 -22.45
CA THR A 144 -8.24 6.57 -23.46
C THR A 144 -6.83 6.03 -23.14
N PRO A 145 -5.90 6.01 -24.13
CA PRO A 145 -4.50 5.64 -23.85
C PRO A 145 -3.85 6.51 -22.75
N ALA A 146 -4.11 7.80 -22.72
CA ALA A 146 -3.61 8.72 -21.69
C ALA A 146 -4.16 8.33 -20.30
N ARG A 147 -5.47 8.07 -20.19
CA ARG A 147 -6.09 7.64 -18.93
C ARG A 147 -5.57 6.28 -18.48
N ARG A 148 -5.35 5.35 -19.42
CA ARG A 148 -4.75 4.03 -19.09
C ARG A 148 -3.37 4.19 -18.48
N ARG A 149 -2.54 5.08 -19.03
CA ARG A 149 -1.21 5.39 -18.48
C ARG A 149 -1.33 6.01 -17.08
N GLU A 150 -2.24 6.94 -16.88
CA GLU A 150 -2.46 7.57 -15.56
C GLU A 150 -2.91 6.55 -14.51
N LEU A 151 -3.84 5.65 -14.84
CA LEU A 151 -4.27 4.55 -13.98
C LEU A 151 -3.09 3.65 -13.59
N ALA A 152 -2.26 3.27 -14.54
CA ALA A 152 -1.08 2.46 -14.28
C ALA A 152 -0.05 3.17 -13.39
N LEU A 153 0.18 4.47 -13.60
CA LEU A 153 1.05 5.28 -12.73
C LEU A 153 0.49 5.43 -11.32
N SER A 154 -0.83 5.55 -11.20
CA SER A 154 -1.51 5.63 -9.90
C SER A 154 -1.39 4.32 -9.10
N GLU A 155 -1.58 3.18 -9.76
CA GLU A 155 -1.35 1.85 -9.16
C GLU A 155 0.12 1.69 -8.71
N LEU A 156 1.05 2.01 -9.61
CA LEU A 156 2.48 1.89 -9.33
C LEU A 156 2.92 2.81 -8.17
N GLU A 157 2.40 4.03 -8.13
CA GLU A 157 2.73 5.01 -7.10
C GLU A 157 2.36 4.52 -5.70
N VAL A 158 1.13 4.02 -5.50
CA VAL A 158 0.69 3.55 -4.18
C VAL A 158 1.46 2.32 -3.73
N MET A 159 1.78 1.41 -4.64
CA MET A 159 2.61 0.24 -4.32
C MET A 159 4.06 0.64 -4.01
N THR A 160 4.59 1.65 -4.68
CA THR A 160 5.93 2.20 -4.40
C THR A 160 5.99 2.82 -3.00
N VAL A 161 4.98 3.60 -2.61
CA VAL A 161 4.91 4.20 -1.27
C VAL A 161 4.80 3.12 -0.20
N LEU A 162 3.98 2.08 -0.42
CA LEU A 162 3.89 0.95 0.50
C LEU A 162 5.24 0.27 0.73
N GLU A 163 5.98 -0.05 -0.35
CA GLU A 163 7.30 -0.66 -0.24
C GLU A 163 8.30 0.25 0.47
N LEU A 164 8.34 1.53 0.09
CA LEU A 164 9.24 2.52 0.69
C LEU A 164 9.04 2.62 2.21
N VAL A 165 7.79 2.63 2.68
CA VAL A 165 7.46 2.70 4.10
C VAL A 165 7.76 1.36 4.79
N THR A 166 7.40 0.24 4.15
CA THR A 166 7.68 -1.10 4.69
C THR A 166 9.19 -1.30 4.92
N GLU A 167 10.02 -0.93 3.95
CA GLU A 167 11.48 -1.05 4.07
C GLU A 167 12.05 -0.09 5.11
N ARG A 168 11.59 1.17 5.11
CA ARG A 168 12.11 2.20 6.02
C ARG A 168 11.87 1.92 7.48
N TYR A 169 10.70 1.35 7.81
CA TYR A 169 10.26 1.10 9.19
C TYR A 169 10.33 -0.39 9.58
N GLY A 170 10.78 -1.27 8.68
CA GLY A 170 10.78 -2.70 8.94
C GLY A 170 9.37 -3.24 9.22
N ALA A 171 8.34 -2.69 8.56
CA ALA A 171 6.95 -3.08 8.82
C ALA A 171 6.70 -4.55 8.46
N ASP A 172 5.76 -5.17 9.18
CA ASP A 172 5.43 -6.58 9.01
C ASP A 172 4.66 -6.83 7.70
N ARG A 173 5.32 -7.41 6.73
CA ARG A 173 4.73 -7.75 5.43
C ARG A 173 3.56 -8.72 5.53
N ALA A 174 3.51 -9.57 6.56
CA ALA A 174 2.41 -10.50 6.78
C ALA A 174 1.18 -9.81 7.41
N ARG A 175 1.37 -8.62 7.99
CA ARG A 175 0.31 -7.79 8.57
C ARG A 175 0.17 -6.47 7.80
N THR A 176 0.03 -6.58 6.46
CA THR A 176 -0.24 -5.45 5.58
C THR A 176 -1.73 -5.41 5.25
N PHE A 177 -2.37 -4.29 5.56
CA PHE A 177 -3.80 -4.04 5.41
C PHE A 177 -4.06 -2.95 4.37
N LEU A 178 -5.21 -3.04 3.72
CA LEU A 178 -5.64 -2.07 2.71
C LEU A 178 -7.01 -1.51 3.08
N ALA A 179 -7.13 -0.20 3.11
CA ALA A 179 -8.41 0.48 3.28
C ALA A 179 -8.57 1.59 2.25
N GLY A 180 -9.80 1.95 1.91
CA GLY A 180 -10.02 3.05 0.97
C GLY A 180 -11.48 3.48 0.92
N HIS A 181 -11.70 4.78 0.72
CA HIS A 181 -13.02 5.38 0.65
C HIS A 181 -13.35 5.85 -0.78
N SER A 182 -14.59 5.63 -1.23
CA SER A 182 -15.08 6.14 -2.51
C SER A 182 -14.19 5.67 -3.69
N MET A 183 -13.57 6.57 -4.43
CA MET A 183 -12.55 6.22 -5.42
C MET A 183 -11.48 5.27 -4.84
N GLY A 184 -11.07 5.50 -3.58
CA GLY A 184 -10.16 4.61 -2.86
C GLY A 184 -10.75 3.25 -2.54
N SER A 185 -12.09 3.13 -2.32
CA SER A 185 -12.77 1.84 -2.26
C SER A 185 -12.61 1.08 -3.58
N GLY A 186 -12.81 1.76 -4.71
CA GLY A 186 -12.54 1.19 -6.04
C GLY A 186 -11.10 0.73 -6.20
N GLY A 187 -10.15 1.53 -5.71
CA GLY A 187 -8.73 1.16 -5.64
C GLY A 187 -8.48 -0.06 -4.76
N ALA A 188 -9.13 -0.12 -3.59
CA ALA A 188 -9.00 -1.24 -2.67
C ALA A 188 -9.51 -2.56 -3.31
N TRP A 189 -10.65 -2.55 -3.97
CA TRP A 189 -11.14 -3.70 -4.74
C TRP A 189 -10.17 -4.11 -5.85
N HIS A 190 -9.66 -3.12 -6.62
CA HIS A 190 -8.71 -3.38 -7.71
C HIS A 190 -7.42 -4.03 -7.19
N LEU A 191 -6.79 -3.43 -6.17
CA LEU A 191 -5.54 -3.92 -5.61
C LEU A 191 -5.70 -5.24 -4.86
N ALA A 192 -6.86 -5.48 -4.22
CA ALA A 192 -7.18 -6.75 -3.59
C ALA A 192 -7.14 -7.91 -4.61
N ALA A 193 -7.77 -7.73 -5.77
CA ALA A 193 -7.78 -8.75 -6.82
C ALA A 193 -6.45 -8.81 -7.59
N ARG A 194 -5.73 -7.70 -7.70
CA ARG A 194 -4.45 -7.62 -8.43
C ARG A 194 -3.31 -8.29 -7.67
N TYR A 195 -3.26 -8.11 -6.33
CA TYR A 195 -2.20 -8.54 -5.44
C TYR A 195 -2.76 -9.21 -4.17
N PRO A 196 -3.60 -10.26 -4.26
CA PRO A 196 -4.29 -10.82 -3.10
C PRO A 196 -3.33 -11.34 -2.02
N GLU A 197 -2.13 -11.75 -2.41
CA GLU A 197 -1.08 -12.24 -1.51
C GLU A 197 -0.43 -11.15 -0.67
N ARG A 198 -0.62 -9.88 -1.04
CA ARG A 198 -0.03 -8.72 -0.32
C ARG A 198 -0.84 -8.30 0.89
N TRP A 199 -2.12 -8.67 0.95
CA TRP A 199 -3.04 -8.13 1.92
C TRP A 199 -3.44 -9.19 2.95
N ARG A 200 -3.30 -8.83 4.23
CA ARG A 200 -3.84 -9.62 5.33
C ARG A 200 -5.36 -9.47 5.42
N ALA A 201 -5.88 -8.27 5.19
CA ALA A 201 -7.29 -7.98 5.04
C ALA A 201 -7.50 -6.66 4.29
N VAL A 202 -8.75 -6.44 3.80
CA VAL A 202 -9.13 -5.25 3.02
C VAL A 202 -10.42 -4.64 3.57
N ALA A 203 -10.46 -3.30 3.69
CA ALA A 203 -11.61 -2.55 4.17
C ALA A 203 -12.06 -1.48 3.15
N PRO A 204 -12.84 -1.84 2.11
CA PRO A 204 -13.43 -0.87 1.19
C PRO A 204 -14.61 -0.15 1.86
N MET A 205 -14.63 1.20 1.76
CA MET A 205 -15.63 2.06 2.37
C MET A 205 -16.39 2.84 1.28
N SER A 206 -17.71 2.72 1.26
CA SER A 206 -18.62 3.47 0.38
C SER A 206 -18.24 3.43 -1.12
N GLY A 207 -18.64 2.37 -1.77
CA GLY A 207 -18.51 2.20 -3.21
C GLY A 207 -18.14 0.79 -3.65
N PRO A 208 -19.11 0.04 -4.19
CA PRO A 208 -18.89 -1.29 -4.75
C PRO A 208 -18.44 -1.17 -6.21
N PHE A 209 -17.25 -0.60 -6.45
CA PHE A 209 -16.70 -0.33 -7.79
C PHE A 209 -16.16 -1.60 -8.46
N VAL A 210 -16.97 -2.65 -8.48
CA VAL A 210 -16.66 -3.92 -9.14
C VAL A 210 -17.74 -4.27 -10.15
N ASP A 211 -17.33 -4.83 -11.27
CA ASP A 211 -18.23 -5.33 -12.29
C ASP A 211 -18.53 -6.81 -12.02
N ALA A 212 -19.78 -7.13 -11.74
CA ALA A 212 -20.23 -8.47 -11.42
C ALA A 212 -19.81 -9.54 -12.47
N ALA A 213 -19.72 -9.14 -13.75
CA ALA A 213 -19.41 -10.06 -14.84
C ALA A 213 -17.92 -10.32 -15.05
N THR A 214 -17.05 -9.38 -14.67
CA THR A 214 -15.62 -9.44 -15.05
C THR A 214 -14.64 -9.33 -13.88
N TYR A 215 -15.13 -9.00 -12.68
CA TYR A 215 -14.25 -8.94 -11.52
C TYR A 215 -13.82 -10.34 -11.10
N PRO A 216 -12.52 -10.58 -10.87
CA PRO A 216 -12.00 -11.92 -10.61
C PRO A 216 -12.19 -12.35 -9.14
N PHE A 217 -13.42 -12.55 -8.70
CA PHE A 217 -13.80 -12.87 -7.32
C PHE A 217 -13.04 -14.04 -6.73
N GLU A 218 -12.73 -15.08 -7.53
CA GLU A 218 -12.00 -16.26 -7.05
C GLU A 218 -10.60 -15.92 -6.48
N ARG A 219 -9.99 -14.83 -6.94
CA ARG A 219 -8.69 -14.39 -6.43
C ARG A 219 -8.73 -13.87 -5.00
N ILE A 220 -9.90 -13.45 -4.55
CA ILE A 220 -10.10 -12.86 -3.21
C ILE A 220 -10.95 -13.73 -2.30
N ARG A 221 -11.25 -14.99 -2.68
CA ARG A 221 -12.14 -15.88 -1.94
C ARG A 221 -11.75 -16.02 -0.47
N ASP A 222 -10.46 -16.22 -0.19
CA ASP A 222 -9.93 -16.43 1.16
C ASP A 222 -9.45 -15.14 1.83
N LEU A 223 -9.50 -14.01 1.14
CA LEU A 223 -9.07 -12.71 1.67
C LEU A 223 -10.16 -12.13 2.57
N PRO A 224 -9.88 -11.85 3.85
CA PRO A 224 -10.84 -11.20 4.73
C PRO A 224 -11.19 -9.80 4.22
N ILE A 225 -12.48 -9.51 4.02
CA ILE A 225 -12.96 -8.22 3.53
C ILE A 225 -14.03 -7.69 4.47
N PHE A 226 -13.86 -6.45 4.93
CA PHE A 226 -14.85 -5.71 5.70
C PHE A 226 -15.34 -4.51 4.91
N MET A 227 -16.45 -4.65 4.22
CA MET A 227 -17.06 -3.56 3.46
C MET A 227 -18.01 -2.74 4.33
N THR A 228 -17.94 -1.41 4.20
CA THR A 228 -18.82 -0.51 4.96
C THR A 228 -19.52 0.48 4.04
N GLU A 229 -20.77 0.86 4.40
CA GLU A 229 -21.56 1.80 3.61
C GLU A 229 -22.40 2.71 4.51
N GLY A 230 -22.70 3.93 4.01
CA GLY A 230 -23.64 4.84 4.65
C GLY A 230 -25.05 4.63 4.14
N THR A 231 -26.05 4.60 5.05
CA THR A 231 -27.46 4.41 4.67
C THR A 231 -28.05 5.55 3.81
N GLY A 232 -27.39 6.72 3.80
CA GLY A 232 -27.71 7.86 2.91
C GLY A 232 -26.80 8.00 1.68
N ALA A 233 -26.05 6.96 1.30
CA ALA A 233 -25.03 7.03 0.23
C ALA A 233 -25.50 6.47 -1.12
N GLU A 234 -26.71 6.79 -1.58
CA GLU A 234 -27.17 6.37 -2.91
C GLU A 234 -26.36 7.06 -4.05
N PRO A 235 -26.08 6.38 -5.17
CA PRO A 235 -26.52 5.04 -5.56
C PRO A 235 -25.62 3.90 -5.02
N SER A 236 -24.54 4.18 -4.28
CA SER A 236 -23.61 3.14 -3.83
C SER A 236 -24.25 2.17 -2.81
N LEU A 237 -25.21 2.61 -2.00
CA LEU A 237 -25.86 1.78 -1.01
C LEU A 237 -26.56 0.55 -1.64
N SER A 238 -27.36 0.77 -2.67
CA SER A 238 -28.05 -0.35 -3.36
C SER A 238 -27.06 -1.34 -3.98
N GLY A 239 -26.01 -0.84 -4.61
CA GLY A 239 -24.93 -1.67 -5.15
C GLY A 239 -24.14 -2.41 -4.06
N SER A 240 -23.88 -1.77 -2.94
CA SER A 240 -23.19 -2.39 -1.79
C SER A 240 -24.01 -3.51 -1.17
N ARG A 241 -25.32 -3.34 -1.04
CA ARG A 241 -26.25 -4.39 -0.58
C ARG A 241 -26.25 -5.59 -1.54
N ALA A 242 -26.33 -5.33 -2.84
CA ALA A 242 -26.28 -6.39 -3.85
C ALA A 242 -24.94 -7.16 -3.83
N LEU A 243 -23.82 -6.46 -3.70
CA LEU A 243 -22.49 -7.06 -3.55
C LEU A 243 -22.41 -7.88 -2.24
N ALA A 244 -22.92 -7.34 -1.13
CA ALA A 244 -22.93 -8.05 0.15
C ALA A 244 -23.72 -9.36 0.09
N GLU A 245 -24.86 -9.36 -0.58
CA GLU A 245 -25.65 -10.56 -0.82
C GLU A 245 -24.88 -11.57 -1.67
N PHE A 246 -24.28 -11.12 -2.78
CA PHE A 246 -23.45 -11.97 -3.63
C PHE A 246 -22.29 -12.61 -2.86
N MET A 247 -21.56 -11.84 -2.05
CA MET A 247 -20.41 -12.32 -1.29
C MET A 247 -20.82 -13.35 -0.23
N ARG A 248 -21.92 -13.11 0.48
CA ARG A 248 -22.46 -14.07 1.47
C ARG A 248 -22.89 -15.39 0.83
N ASN A 249 -23.57 -15.33 -0.31
CA ASN A 249 -24.02 -16.51 -1.05
C ASN A 249 -22.86 -17.29 -1.68
N GLY A 250 -21.72 -16.64 -1.93
CA GLY A 250 -20.55 -17.22 -2.54
C GLY A 250 -19.51 -17.79 -1.54
N ASP A 251 -19.82 -17.82 -0.25
CA ASP A 251 -18.92 -18.31 0.83
C ASP A 251 -17.56 -17.60 0.85
N PHE A 252 -17.56 -16.28 0.70
CA PHE A 252 -16.38 -15.44 0.86
C PHE A 252 -16.15 -15.10 2.34
N ARG A 253 -14.90 -14.83 2.73
CA ARG A 253 -14.57 -14.27 4.04
C ARG A 253 -14.93 -12.78 4.07
N PHE A 254 -16.21 -12.49 4.28
CA PHE A 254 -16.78 -11.17 4.04
C PHE A 254 -17.70 -10.73 5.18
N GLU A 255 -17.48 -9.50 5.63
CA GLU A 255 -18.33 -8.78 6.58
C GLU A 255 -18.86 -7.50 5.95
N TYR A 256 -20.07 -7.11 6.30
CA TYR A 256 -20.71 -5.90 5.82
C TYR A 256 -21.39 -5.14 6.94
N LEU A 257 -21.12 -3.83 7.02
CA LEU A 257 -21.69 -2.92 8.00
C LEU A 257 -22.29 -1.70 7.33
N GLU A 258 -23.53 -1.36 7.67
CA GLU A 258 -24.15 -0.08 7.35
C GLU A 258 -24.15 0.82 8.59
N VAL A 259 -23.89 2.13 8.38
CA VAL A 259 -23.99 3.15 9.42
C VAL A 259 -24.91 4.28 8.97
N ASP A 260 -25.55 4.97 9.92
CA ASP A 260 -26.44 6.11 9.63
C ASP A 260 -25.60 7.33 9.22
N GLY A 261 -25.35 7.48 7.93
CA GLY A 261 -24.55 8.55 7.36
C GLY A 261 -24.63 8.61 5.83
N ASN A 262 -24.24 9.73 5.26
CA ASN A 262 -24.08 9.85 3.81
C ASN A 262 -22.69 9.38 3.37
N HIS A 263 -22.42 9.47 2.06
CA HIS A 263 -21.17 9.05 1.42
C HIS A 263 -19.88 9.54 2.13
N GLY A 264 -19.89 10.75 2.68
CA GLY A 264 -18.72 11.33 3.36
C GLY A 264 -18.77 11.21 4.88
N SER A 265 -19.95 11.42 5.50
CA SER A 265 -20.09 11.43 6.96
C SER A 265 -19.95 10.05 7.59
N MET A 266 -20.13 8.97 6.83
CA MET A 266 -19.96 7.61 7.32
C MET A 266 -18.49 7.27 7.67
N VAL A 267 -17.53 7.94 7.04
CA VAL A 267 -16.09 7.59 7.13
C VAL A 267 -15.55 7.62 8.58
N PRO A 268 -15.69 8.72 9.35
CA PRO A 268 -15.24 8.72 10.73
C PRO A 268 -16.02 7.73 11.62
N MET A 269 -17.23 7.36 11.24
CA MET A 269 -18.07 6.44 12.03
C MET A 269 -17.59 5.00 11.92
N VAL A 270 -16.99 4.61 10.81
CA VAL A 270 -16.57 3.21 10.54
C VAL A 270 -15.12 2.93 10.92
N TRP A 271 -14.26 3.95 11.05
CA TRP A 271 -12.84 3.75 11.34
C TRP A 271 -12.57 2.90 12.59
N PRO A 272 -13.26 3.09 13.75
CA PRO A 272 -13.03 2.23 14.90
C PRO A 272 -13.29 0.76 14.58
N ARG A 273 -14.36 0.46 13.82
CA ARG A 273 -14.71 -0.91 13.41
C ARG A 273 -13.72 -1.50 12.43
N VAL A 274 -13.12 -0.68 11.57
CA VAL A 274 -12.07 -1.11 10.64
C VAL A 274 -10.82 -1.55 11.39
N PHE A 275 -10.37 -0.79 12.40
CA PHE A 275 -9.23 -1.17 13.23
C PHE A 275 -9.51 -2.42 14.07
N GLU A 276 -10.69 -2.53 14.67
CA GLU A 276 -11.14 -3.74 15.40
C GLU A 276 -11.12 -4.97 14.48
N PHE A 277 -11.60 -4.84 13.25
CA PHE A 277 -11.55 -5.91 12.25
C PHE A 277 -10.11 -6.31 11.90
N PHE A 278 -9.21 -5.34 11.70
CA PHE A 278 -7.80 -5.62 11.43
C PHE A 278 -7.11 -6.31 12.60
N ASP A 279 -7.42 -5.93 13.84
CA ASP A 279 -6.92 -6.61 15.04
C ASP A 279 -7.41 -8.06 15.13
N ALA A 280 -8.70 -8.29 14.90
CA ALA A 280 -9.27 -9.63 14.90
C ALA A 280 -8.61 -10.55 13.85
N VAL A 281 -8.38 -10.02 12.64
CA VAL A 281 -7.68 -10.76 11.57
C VAL A 281 -6.19 -10.94 11.88
N SER A 282 -5.55 -10.00 12.58
CA SER A 282 -4.16 -10.13 13.02
C SER A 282 -3.98 -11.24 14.06
N ALA A 283 -4.93 -11.37 14.98
CA ALA A 283 -4.93 -12.39 16.03
C ALA A 283 -5.25 -13.80 15.47
N ASP A 284 -5.97 -13.89 14.35
CA ASP A 284 -6.28 -15.15 13.67
C ASP A 284 -5.01 -15.69 13.00
N GLN A 285 -4.42 -16.75 13.57
CA GLN A 285 -3.20 -17.36 13.03
C GLN A 285 -3.43 -17.79 11.58
N PRO A 286 -2.46 -17.60 10.67
CA PRO A 286 -2.58 -18.11 9.32
C PRO A 286 -2.80 -19.62 9.39
N ARG A 287 -3.94 -20.10 8.87
CA ARG A 287 -4.06 -21.53 8.53
C ARG A 287 -2.90 -21.83 7.60
N ASN A 288 -1.99 -22.72 8.05
CA ASN A 288 -0.86 -23.17 7.26
C ASN A 288 -1.35 -23.44 5.84
N ARG A 289 -1.00 -22.59 4.89
CA ARG A 289 -1.17 -22.91 3.48
C ARG A 289 -0.12 -23.98 3.16
N PRO A 290 -0.55 -25.13 2.61
CA PRO A 290 0.37 -26.19 2.20
C PRO A 290 1.33 -25.72 1.10
#